data_52f0ea35ab391bf897c43ee8441aeb15
#
_entry.id   52f0ea35ab391bf897c43ee8441aeb15
#
_cell.length_a   1.000
_cell.length_b   1.000
_cell.length_c   1.000
_cell.angle_alpha   90.00
_cell.angle_beta   90.00
_cell.angle_gamma   90.00
#
_symmetry.space_group_name_H-M   'P 1'
#
loop_
_entity.id
_entity.type
_entity.pdbx_description
1 polymer ?
#
loop_
_entity_poly.entity_id
_entity_poly.type
_entity_poly.pdbx_seq_one_letter_code
_entity_poly.pdbx_strand_id
1 'polypeptide(L)'
;MIEKKLNNDLNIEGFFDEETSTISYVVYDIKSKKCAIIDSVLDFDFSSGTIDYHNADKIISYVNKEKLDVEWLIETHVHADHLSASPYIKKKIGGKIGISEKISEVQDVFGKTFNAGTEFQRDGSQFDKLFKDNEEYKLGKINCKVINTPGHTPACTAHVIGNSIFVGDTLFMPDIGSARADFPGGDARQLYRSIQKILSYPDETVIFVCHDYPPTSRSCLLYTSPSPRDS
;
A
#
# COMPACT_ATOMS: atom_id res chain seq x y z
N MET A 1 -8.71 11.13 22.62
CA MET A 1 -8.09 11.07 21.28
C MET A 1 -6.76 11.77 21.36
N ILE A 2 -5.65 11.05 21.24
CA ILE A 2 -4.33 11.67 21.12
C ILE A 2 -4.24 12.13 19.66
N GLU A 3 -4.36 13.44 19.40
CA GLU A 3 -4.01 14.02 18.12
C GLU A 3 -2.51 13.80 17.88
N LYS A 4 -2.14 12.68 17.26
CA LYS A 4 -0.79 12.54 16.73
C LYS A 4 -0.66 13.53 15.59
N LYS A 5 0.13 14.60 15.78
CA LYS A 5 0.39 15.57 14.74
C LYS A 5 1.16 14.90 13.61
N LEU A 6 0.50 14.73 12.47
CA LEU A 6 1.19 14.51 11.20
C LEU A 6 2.22 15.64 10.99
N ASN A 7 3.32 15.33 10.28
CA ASN A 7 4.27 16.35 9.87
C ASN A 7 3.50 17.50 9.17
N ASN A 8 3.68 18.73 9.60
CA ASN A 8 2.94 19.90 9.09
C ASN A 8 3.05 20.11 7.56
N ASP A 9 3.94 19.40 6.88
CA ASP A 9 4.17 19.47 5.44
C ASP A 9 3.53 18.32 4.65
N LEU A 10 2.95 17.33 5.34
CA LEU A 10 2.34 16.12 4.76
C LEU A 10 0.83 16.12 4.97
N ASN A 11 0.09 15.81 3.90
CA ASN A 11 -1.34 15.50 4.02
C ASN A 11 -1.63 14.10 3.48
N ILE A 12 -2.59 13.43 4.08
CA ILE A 12 -2.97 12.05 3.75
C ILE A 12 -4.49 11.97 3.70
N GLU A 13 -5.01 11.46 2.59
CA GLU A 13 -6.43 11.17 2.38
C GLU A 13 -6.61 9.69 2.12
N GLY A 14 -7.53 9.04 2.83
CA GLY A 14 -7.85 7.62 2.68
C GLY A 14 -9.14 7.41 1.89
N PHE A 15 -9.14 6.43 1.01
CA PHE A 15 -10.27 6.01 0.17
C PHE A 15 -10.57 4.55 0.49
N PHE A 16 -11.67 4.32 1.20
CA PHE A 16 -12.08 2.98 1.59
C PHE A 16 -12.93 2.33 0.51
N ASP A 17 -12.54 1.11 0.15
CA ASP A 17 -13.33 0.20 -0.68
C ASP A 17 -14.06 -0.81 0.22
N GLU A 18 -15.39 -0.80 0.17
CA GLU A 18 -16.23 -1.66 1.02
C GLU A 18 -16.15 -3.13 0.62
N GLU A 19 -15.94 -3.43 -0.67
CA GLU A 19 -15.98 -4.79 -1.18
C GLU A 19 -14.76 -5.61 -0.72
N THR A 20 -13.57 -5.01 -0.79
CA THR A 20 -12.32 -5.66 -0.38
C THR A 20 -11.83 -5.22 0.99
N SER A 21 -12.52 -4.26 1.64
CA SER A 21 -12.11 -3.61 2.89
C SER A 21 -10.72 -2.95 2.80
N THR A 22 -10.31 -2.56 1.59
CA THR A 22 -9.01 -1.94 1.31
C THR A 22 -9.08 -0.43 1.50
N ILE A 23 -7.99 0.16 1.97
CA ILE A 23 -7.82 1.60 2.07
C ILE A 23 -6.70 2.02 1.12
N SER A 24 -7.07 2.67 0.01
CA SER A 24 -6.12 3.36 -0.86
C SER A 24 -5.79 4.73 -0.28
N TYR A 25 -4.56 5.20 -0.40
CA TYR A 25 -4.17 6.51 0.13
C TYR A 25 -3.66 7.45 -0.95
N VAL A 26 -4.04 8.74 -0.85
CA VAL A 26 -3.36 9.85 -1.53
C VAL A 26 -2.54 10.61 -0.50
N VAL A 27 -1.23 10.56 -0.65
CA VAL A 27 -0.26 11.18 0.26
C VAL A 27 0.46 12.28 -0.49
N TYR A 28 0.51 13.52 0.04
CA TYR A 28 1.14 14.60 -0.70
C TYR A 28 1.89 15.62 0.17
N ASP A 29 2.95 16.16 -0.40
CA ASP A 29 3.65 17.34 0.10
C ASP A 29 2.79 18.58 -0.14
N ILE A 30 2.32 19.20 0.93
CA ILE A 30 1.43 20.38 0.90
C ILE A 30 2.06 21.52 0.10
N LYS A 31 3.39 21.70 0.21
CA LYS A 31 4.12 22.82 -0.39
C LYS A 31 4.37 22.63 -1.88
N SER A 32 4.82 21.45 -2.29
CA SER A 32 5.14 21.17 -3.70
C SER A 32 3.96 20.65 -4.50
N LYS A 33 2.88 20.21 -3.83
CA LYS A 33 1.74 19.54 -4.43
C LYS A 33 2.06 18.22 -5.13
N LYS A 34 3.27 17.67 -4.92
CA LYS A 34 3.62 16.35 -5.39
C LYS A 34 2.96 15.28 -4.53
N CYS A 35 2.38 14.26 -5.17
CA CYS A 35 1.68 13.21 -4.46
C CYS A 35 2.11 11.79 -4.86
N ALA A 36 1.89 10.86 -3.94
CA ALA A 36 1.91 9.43 -4.15
C ALA A 36 0.50 8.87 -3.93
N ILE A 37 0.11 7.89 -4.75
CA ILE A 37 -1.09 7.09 -4.55
C ILE A 37 -0.62 5.70 -4.16
N ILE A 38 -1.16 5.15 -3.07
CA ILE A 38 -0.70 3.88 -2.49
C ILE A 38 -1.85 2.88 -2.51
N ASP A 39 -1.60 1.68 -3.05
CA ASP A 39 -2.49 0.51 -3.08
C ASP A 39 -3.89 0.85 -3.62
N SER A 40 -3.93 1.34 -4.86
CA SER A 40 -5.17 1.76 -5.50
C SER A 40 -5.99 0.58 -6.01
N VAL A 41 -7.27 0.52 -5.58
CA VAL A 41 -8.22 -0.54 -5.96
C VAL A 41 -8.83 -0.27 -7.33
N LEU A 42 -8.85 -1.29 -8.19
CA LEU A 42 -9.66 -1.35 -9.40
C LEU A 42 -10.88 -2.22 -9.12
N ASP A 43 -12.06 -1.64 -9.33
CA ASP A 43 -13.33 -2.32 -9.08
C ASP A 43 -13.50 -3.54 -9.99
N PHE A 44 -13.85 -4.70 -9.43
CA PHE A 44 -14.03 -5.94 -10.15
C PHE A 44 -15.23 -6.73 -9.60
N ASP A 45 -16.23 -6.95 -10.42
CA ASP A 45 -17.37 -7.82 -10.08
C ASP A 45 -17.03 -9.27 -10.44
N PHE A 46 -16.82 -10.10 -9.43
CA PHE A 46 -16.53 -11.51 -9.58
C PHE A 46 -17.66 -12.30 -10.25
N SER A 47 -18.91 -11.86 -10.10
CA SER A 47 -20.08 -12.57 -10.64
C SER A 47 -20.20 -12.41 -12.14
N SER A 48 -19.93 -11.21 -12.64
CA SER A 48 -20.01 -10.88 -14.08
C SER A 48 -18.66 -10.90 -14.78
N GLY A 49 -17.54 -10.87 -14.03
CA GLY A 49 -16.19 -10.74 -14.56
C GLY A 49 -15.93 -9.34 -15.16
N THR A 50 -16.69 -8.32 -14.75
CA THR A 50 -16.55 -6.96 -15.30
C THR A 50 -15.68 -6.07 -14.42
N ILE A 51 -15.00 -5.12 -15.07
CA ILE A 51 -14.18 -4.09 -14.44
C ILE A 51 -14.96 -2.77 -14.45
N ASP A 52 -14.92 -2.03 -13.33
CA ASP A 52 -15.36 -0.65 -13.23
C ASP A 52 -14.21 0.22 -12.72
N TYR A 53 -14.37 1.53 -12.76
CA TYR A 53 -13.33 2.51 -12.41
C TYR A 53 -13.79 3.50 -11.33
N HIS A 54 -14.87 3.19 -10.62
CA HIS A 54 -15.51 4.11 -9.69
C HIS A 54 -14.56 4.56 -8.56
N ASN A 55 -13.84 3.62 -7.94
CA ASN A 55 -12.87 3.94 -6.88
C ASN A 55 -11.64 4.68 -7.43
N ALA A 56 -11.12 4.24 -8.58
CA ALA A 56 -10.03 4.94 -9.25
C ALA A 56 -10.41 6.37 -9.66
N ASP A 57 -11.62 6.58 -10.17
CA ASP A 57 -12.12 7.91 -10.59
C ASP A 57 -12.37 8.84 -9.38
N LYS A 58 -12.74 8.31 -8.20
CA LYS A 58 -12.78 9.11 -6.95
C LYS A 58 -11.39 9.66 -6.61
N ILE A 59 -10.36 8.80 -6.68
CA ILE A 59 -8.97 9.21 -6.43
C ILE A 59 -8.52 10.26 -7.44
N ILE A 60 -8.76 10.03 -8.74
CA ILE A 60 -8.42 10.98 -9.82
C ILE A 60 -9.12 12.32 -9.61
N SER A 61 -10.40 12.29 -9.24
CA SER A 61 -11.19 13.50 -8.97
C SER A 61 -10.63 14.29 -7.80
N TYR A 62 -10.21 13.62 -6.72
CA TYR A 62 -9.55 14.24 -5.58
C TYR A 62 -8.21 14.88 -5.97
N VAL A 63 -7.35 14.15 -6.70
CA VAL A 63 -6.06 14.64 -7.18
C VAL A 63 -6.23 15.91 -8.03
N ASN A 64 -7.20 15.91 -8.95
CA ASN A 64 -7.50 17.07 -9.78
C ASN A 64 -8.06 18.26 -8.98
N LYS A 65 -8.98 18.00 -8.04
CA LYS A 65 -9.57 19.03 -7.16
C LYS A 65 -8.50 19.73 -6.31
N GLU A 66 -7.59 18.96 -5.72
CA GLU A 66 -6.49 19.48 -4.89
C GLU A 66 -5.31 20.00 -5.72
N LYS A 67 -5.37 19.87 -7.07
CA LYS A 67 -4.31 20.27 -8.03
C LYS A 67 -2.97 19.61 -7.71
N LEU A 68 -3.02 18.31 -7.44
CA LEU A 68 -1.83 17.52 -7.13
C LEU A 68 -1.16 17.03 -8.42
N ASP A 69 0.16 16.83 -8.35
CA ASP A 69 1.00 16.28 -9.41
C ASP A 69 1.51 14.91 -8.96
N VAL A 70 1.09 13.86 -9.65
CA VAL A 70 1.38 12.47 -9.25
C VAL A 70 2.82 12.11 -9.62
N GLU A 71 3.66 11.89 -8.60
CA GLU A 71 5.02 11.36 -8.78
C GLU A 71 5.04 9.84 -8.75
N TRP A 72 4.28 9.25 -7.82
CA TRP A 72 4.33 7.82 -7.53
C TRP A 72 2.94 7.18 -7.49
N LEU A 73 2.87 5.97 -8.03
CA LEU A 73 1.81 5.00 -7.85
C LEU A 73 2.47 3.78 -7.19
N ILE A 74 2.26 3.60 -5.89
CA ILE A 74 2.99 2.64 -5.08
C ILE A 74 2.11 1.43 -4.81
N GLU A 75 2.64 0.25 -5.10
CA GLU A 75 2.10 -1.03 -4.66
C GLU A 75 2.97 -1.53 -3.51
N THR A 76 2.41 -1.65 -2.31
CA THR A 76 3.15 -2.20 -1.16
C THR A 76 3.48 -3.67 -1.36
N HIS A 77 2.63 -4.39 -2.10
CA HIS A 77 2.80 -5.79 -2.47
C HIS A 77 1.93 -6.15 -3.69
N VAL A 78 1.91 -7.39 -4.10
CA VAL A 78 0.93 -7.92 -5.06
C VAL A 78 -0.32 -8.31 -4.30
N HIS A 79 -1.43 -7.64 -4.62
CA HIS A 79 -2.72 -7.88 -3.98
C HIS A 79 -3.37 -9.15 -4.54
N ALA A 80 -3.98 -9.95 -3.66
CA ALA A 80 -4.71 -11.15 -4.02
C ALA A 80 -6.24 -10.95 -3.96
N ASP A 81 -6.67 -9.89 -3.30
CA ASP A 81 -8.06 -9.56 -2.97
C ASP A 81 -8.68 -8.56 -3.96
N HIS A 82 -7.85 -7.79 -4.69
CA HIS A 82 -8.32 -6.85 -5.71
C HIS A 82 -7.32 -6.70 -6.86
N LEU A 83 -7.79 -6.12 -7.95
CA LEU A 83 -6.94 -5.67 -9.05
C LEU A 83 -6.38 -4.28 -8.74
N SER A 84 -5.15 -3.98 -9.21
CA SER A 84 -4.56 -2.65 -9.07
C SER A 84 -5.12 -1.67 -10.11
N ALA A 85 -5.52 -0.47 -9.64
CA ALA A 85 -5.91 0.64 -10.51
C ALA A 85 -4.72 1.46 -11.02
N SER A 86 -3.49 1.21 -10.58
CA SER A 86 -2.31 2.01 -10.93
C SER A 86 -2.10 2.17 -12.44
N PRO A 87 -2.28 1.14 -13.31
CA PRO A 87 -2.16 1.32 -14.75
C PRO A 87 -3.20 2.27 -15.35
N TYR A 88 -4.44 2.21 -14.85
CA TYR A 88 -5.51 3.11 -15.28
C TYR A 88 -5.24 4.56 -14.83
N ILE A 89 -4.89 4.76 -13.56
CA ILE A 89 -4.57 6.08 -12.99
C ILE A 89 -3.38 6.69 -13.72
N LYS A 90 -2.30 5.91 -13.95
CA LYS A 90 -1.12 6.35 -14.72
C LYS A 90 -1.50 6.85 -16.10
N LYS A 91 -2.39 6.15 -16.80
CA LYS A 91 -2.85 6.54 -18.13
C LYS A 91 -3.62 7.87 -18.11
N LYS A 92 -4.33 8.18 -17.01
CA LYS A 92 -5.17 9.38 -16.89
C LYS A 92 -4.41 10.62 -16.40
N ILE A 93 -3.57 10.45 -15.37
CA ILE A 93 -2.96 11.57 -14.64
C ILE A 93 -1.44 11.42 -14.42
N GLY A 94 -0.81 10.41 -15.02
CA GLY A 94 0.63 10.20 -14.95
C GLY A 94 1.10 9.48 -13.68
N GLY A 95 2.37 9.66 -13.34
CA GLY A 95 3.03 8.98 -12.23
C GLY A 95 3.86 7.76 -12.65
N LYS A 96 4.73 7.30 -11.76
CA LYS A 96 5.56 6.10 -11.92
C LYS A 96 5.04 5.00 -11.03
N ILE A 97 4.77 3.82 -11.60
CA ILE A 97 4.37 2.65 -10.82
C ILE A 97 5.62 2.04 -10.19
N GLY A 98 5.62 1.94 -8.85
CA GLY A 98 6.72 1.38 -8.08
C GLY A 98 6.26 0.23 -7.18
N ILE A 99 7.09 -0.82 -7.13
CA ILE A 99 6.89 -2.00 -6.28
C ILE A 99 8.26 -2.49 -5.79
N SER A 100 8.30 -3.46 -4.87
CA SER A 100 9.53 -4.13 -4.44
C SER A 100 10.28 -4.79 -5.59
N GLU A 101 11.63 -4.75 -5.57
CA GLU A 101 12.45 -5.54 -6.50
C GLU A 101 12.23 -7.06 -6.35
N LYS A 102 11.70 -7.49 -5.19
CA LYS A 102 11.35 -8.89 -4.91
C LYS A 102 10.10 -9.36 -5.66
N ILE A 103 9.46 -8.49 -6.43
CA ILE A 103 8.30 -8.86 -7.26
C ILE A 103 8.60 -10.05 -8.18
N SER A 104 9.82 -10.15 -8.71
CA SER A 104 10.24 -11.25 -9.56
C SER A 104 10.13 -12.61 -8.86
N GLU A 105 10.37 -12.69 -7.55
CA GLU A 105 10.21 -13.93 -6.77
C GLU A 105 8.73 -14.33 -6.72
N VAL A 106 7.82 -13.38 -6.52
CA VAL A 106 6.37 -13.62 -6.52
C VAL A 106 5.89 -14.01 -7.91
N GLN A 107 6.31 -13.27 -8.95
CA GLN A 107 5.98 -13.57 -10.34
C GLN A 107 6.43 -14.98 -10.76
N ASP A 108 7.60 -15.43 -10.31
CA ASP A 108 8.09 -16.76 -10.61
C ASP A 108 7.26 -17.86 -9.92
N VAL A 109 6.96 -17.69 -8.64
CA VAL A 109 6.14 -18.62 -7.85
C VAL A 109 4.73 -18.73 -8.45
N PHE A 110 4.04 -17.59 -8.61
CA PHE A 110 2.67 -17.61 -9.13
C PHE A 110 2.61 -17.97 -10.61
N GLY A 111 3.59 -17.54 -11.41
CA GLY A 111 3.69 -17.91 -12.81
C GLY A 111 3.82 -19.44 -13.02
N LYS A 112 4.50 -20.13 -12.10
CA LYS A 112 4.56 -21.62 -12.09
C LYS A 112 3.25 -22.21 -11.58
N THR A 113 2.70 -21.69 -10.51
CA THR A 113 1.47 -22.20 -9.88
C THR A 113 0.27 -22.13 -10.82
N PHE A 114 0.14 -21.04 -11.57
CA PHE A 114 -0.95 -20.82 -12.52
C PHE A 114 -0.61 -21.22 -13.95
N ASN A 115 0.56 -21.86 -14.16
CA ASN A 115 1.02 -22.26 -15.48
C ASN A 115 0.97 -21.11 -16.51
N ALA A 116 1.37 -19.91 -16.07
CA ALA A 116 1.41 -18.74 -16.94
C ALA A 116 2.43 -18.92 -18.05
N GLY A 117 2.03 -18.59 -19.29
CA GLY A 117 2.87 -18.72 -20.47
C GLY A 117 4.09 -17.79 -20.48
N THR A 118 4.84 -17.85 -21.58
CA THR A 118 6.05 -17.02 -21.77
C THR A 118 5.76 -15.55 -21.99
N GLU A 119 4.52 -15.19 -22.30
CA GLU A 119 4.03 -13.80 -22.38
C GLU A 119 3.99 -13.10 -21.03
N PHE A 120 3.91 -13.87 -19.92
CA PHE A 120 3.98 -13.32 -18.58
C PHE A 120 5.45 -13.12 -18.17
N GLN A 121 5.94 -11.88 -18.31
CA GLN A 121 7.31 -11.53 -17.90
C GLN A 121 7.43 -11.59 -16.38
N ARG A 122 8.50 -12.25 -15.87
CA ARG A 122 8.72 -12.51 -14.44
C ARG A 122 9.93 -11.76 -13.89
N ASP A 123 10.20 -10.59 -14.48
CA ASP A 123 11.38 -9.76 -14.18
C ASP A 123 11.03 -8.38 -13.63
N GLY A 124 9.74 -8.13 -13.36
CA GLY A 124 9.26 -6.84 -12.88
C GLY A 124 9.22 -5.74 -13.94
N SER A 125 9.43 -6.04 -15.21
CA SER A 125 9.44 -5.06 -16.31
C SER A 125 8.10 -4.32 -16.52
N GLN A 126 7.03 -4.79 -15.90
CA GLN A 126 5.72 -4.12 -15.89
C GLN A 126 5.70 -2.83 -15.04
N PHE A 127 6.68 -2.64 -14.18
CA PHE A 127 6.79 -1.52 -13.23
C PHE A 127 7.88 -0.53 -13.66
N ASP A 128 7.65 0.77 -13.44
CA ASP A 128 8.64 1.81 -13.76
C ASP A 128 9.80 1.84 -12.76
N LYS A 129 9.55 1.37 -11.54
CA LYS A 129 10.52 1.36 -10.45
C LYS A 129 10.43 0.09 -9.63
N LEU A 130 11.55 -0.56 -9.45
CA LEU A 130 11.75 -1.64 -8.50
C LEU A 130 12.52 -1.09 -7.29
N PHE A 131 11.83 -0.97 -6.15
CA PHE A 131 12.42 -0.46 -4.91
C PHE A 131 13.24 -1.54 -4.20
N LYS A 132 14.41 -1.14 -3.71
CA LYS A 132 15.28 -1.99 -2.86
C LYS A 132 15.01 -1.77 -1.39
N ASP A 133 15.38 -2.76 -0.56
CA ASP A 133 15.31 -2.57 0.89
C ASP A 133 16.19 -1.40 1.33
N ASN A 134 15.65 -0.58 2.23
CA ASN A 134 16.27 0.63 2.74
C ASN A 134 16.55 1.73 1.69
N GLU A 135 15.99 1.61 0.48
CA GLU A 135 16.12 2.66 -0.54
C GLU A 135 15.41 3.93 -0.11
N GLU A 136 16.10 5.06 -0.25
CA GLU A 136 15.55 6.38 -0.03
C GLU A 136 15.07 6.98 -1.36
N TYR A 137 13.92 7.64 -1.32
CA TYR A 137 13.35 8.37 -2.44
C TYR A 137 12.68 9.66 -1.96
N LYS A 138 12.15 10.44 -2.87
CA LYS A 138 11.48 11.70 -2.57
C LYS A 138 10.02 11.67 -2.96
N LEU A 139 9.21 12.37 -2.18
CA LEU A 139 7.87 12.81 -2.55
C LEU A 139 7.86 14.34 -2.43
N GLY A 140 8.03 15.02 -3.56
CA GLY A 140 8.31 16.45 -3.55
C GLY A 140 9.57 16.76 -2.73
N LYS A 141 9.41 17.44 -1.58
CA LYS A 141 10.51 17.75 -0.66
C LYS A 141 10.63 16.79 0.51
N ILE A 142 9.67 15.89 0.67
CA ILE A 142 9.63 14.94 1.79
C ILE A 142 10.56 13.76 1.51
N ASN A 143 11.36 13.39 2.51
CA ASN A 143 12.17 12.18 2.45
C ASN A 143 11.29 10.98 2.71
N CYS A 144 11.45 9.97 1.86
CA CYS A 144 10.76 8.70 1.94
C CYS A 144 11.78 7.57 1.98
N LYS A 145 11.42 6.47 2.60
CA LYS A 145 12.23 5.26 2.69
C LYS A 145 11.38 4.03 2.53
N VAL A 146 11.87 3.08 1.74
CA VAL A 146 11.27 1.75 1.62
C VAL A 146 11.92 0.81 2.64
N ILE A 147 11.13 -0.03 3.26
CA ILE A 147 11.61 -1.12 4.09
C ILE A 147 10.94 -2.42 3.66
N ASN A 148 11.73 -3.48 3.43
CA ASN A 148 11.17 -4.79 3.16
C ASN A 148 10.53 -5.35 4.42
N THR A 149 9.29 -5.83 4.26
CA THR A 149 8.47 -6.43 5.31
C THR A 149 7.90 -7.78 4.87
N PRO A 150 8.78 -8.74 4.47
CA PRO A 150 8.32 -10.02 3.95
C PRO A 150 7.58 -10.83 5.02
N GLY A 151 6.73 -11.74 4.55
CA GLY A 151 6.04 -12.69 5.40
C GLY A 151 4.62 -12.99 4.94
N HIS A 152 3.82 -11.99 4.62
CA HIS A 152 2.57 -12.17 3.86
C HIS A 152 2.90 -12.62 2.43
N THR A 153 3.74 -11.86 1.74
CA THR A 153 4.43 -12.28 0.52
C THR A 153 5.94 -12.01 0.65
N PRO A 154 6.81 -12.62 -0.19
CA PRO A 154 8.24 -12.30 -0.22
C PRO A 154 8.54 -10.85 -0.60
N ALA A 155 7.62 -10.21 -1.34
CA ALA A 155 7.80 -8.89 -1.93
C ALA A 155 7.12 -7.76 -1.15
N CYS A 156 6.54 -8.02 0.02
CA CYS A 156 5.92 -6.99 0.84
C CYS A 156 6.92 -5.92 1.25
N THR A 157 6.50 -4.66 1.15
CA THR A 157 7.24 -3.49 1.61
C THR A 157 6.35 -2.58 2.44
N ALA A 158 6.96 -1.82 3.33
CA ALA A 158 6.34 -0.66 3.93
C ALA A 158 7.06 0.61 3.47
N HIS A 159 6.30 1.71 3.34
CA HIS A 159 6.82 2.99 2.89
C HIS A 159 6.75 4.01 4.03
N VAL A 160 7.92 4.47 4.47
CA VAL A 160 8.04 5.54 5.47
C VAL A 160 8.05 6.87 4.72
N ILE A 161 7.07 7.73 5.00
CA ILE A 161 6.90 9.06 4.38
C ILE A 161 6.75 10.09 5.50
N GLY A 162 7.79 10.88 5.73
CA GLY A 162 7.83 11.76 6.89
C GLY A 162 7.79 10.98 8.20
N ASN A 163 6.79 11.24 9.06
CA ASN A 163 6.53 10.49 10.29
C ASN A 163 5.41 9.45 10.16
N SER A 164 5.06 9.08 8.94
CA SER A 164 4.01 8.12 8.63
C SER A 164 4.61 6.87 8.00
N ILE A 165 4.02 5.71 8.27
CA ILE A 165 4.44 4.44 7.67
C ILE A 165 3.21 3.70 7.12
N PHE A 166 3.24 3.40 5.83
CA PHE A 166 2.22 2.64 5.10
C PHE A 166 2.68 1.19 5.03
N VAL A 167 1.99 0.31 5.73
CA VAL A 167 2.52 -1.02 6.08
C VAL A 167 2.03 -2.15 5.18
N GLY A 168 1.14 -1.85 4.21
CA GLY A 168 0.51 -2.90 3.40
C GLY A 168 -0.13 -3.97 4.28
N ASP A 169 0.00 -5.21 3.86
CA ASP A 169 -0.51 -6.39 4.57
C ASP A 169 0.49 -6.97 5.57
N THR A 170 1.29 -6.13 6.20
CA THR A 170 2.19 -6.58 7.27
C THR A 170 1.51 -6.50 8.63
N LEU A 171 0.75 -5.41 8.87
CA LEU A 171 0.10 -5.14 10.14
C LEU A 171 -1.26 -4.49 9.89
N PHE A 172 -2.28 -4.92 10.62
CA PHE A 172 -3.63 -4.36 10.58
C PHE A 172 -3.96 -3.65 11.89
N MET A 173 -5.24 -3.33 12.06
CA MET A 173 -5.74 -2.78 13.31
C MET A 173 -5.56 -3.78 14.46
N PRO A 174 -5.36 -3.33 15.72
CA PRO A 174 -5.11 -4.21 16.86
C PRO A 174 -6.19 -5.27 17.09
N ASP A 175 -7.43 -5.00 16.69
CA ASP A 175 -8.55 -5.93 16.79
C ASP A 175 -8.52 -7.05 15.73
N ILE A 176 -7.65 -6.94 14.73
CA ILE A 176 -7.42 -7.94 13.67
C ILE A 176 -6.02 -8.54 13.75
N GLY A 177 -4.99 -7.69 13.95
CA GLY A 177 -3.60 -8.11 14.11
C GLY A 177 -2.78 -8.03 12.83
N SER A 178 -2.63 -9.12 12.08
CA SER A 178 -1.78 -9.16 10.87
C SER A 178 -2.43 -9.97 9.75
N ALA A 179 -1.90 -9.83 8.53
CA ALA A 179 -2.31 -10.64 7.40
C ALA A 179 -1.92 -12.12 7.59
N ARG A 180 -2.52 -12.97 6.75
CA ARG A 180 -2.15 -14.38 6.61
C ARG A 180 -0.74 -14.52 6.02
N ALA A 181 -0.07 -15.63 6.34
CA ALA A 181 1.28 -15.92 5.86
C ALA A 181 1.38 -17.30 5.18
N ASP A 182 0.26 -17.81 4.66
CA ASP A 182 0.15 -19.13 4.04
C ASP A 182 0.05 -19.07 2.50
N PHE A 183 0.25 -17.90 1.91
CA PHE A 183 0.45 -17.80 0.46
C PHE A 183 1.75 -18.49 0.02
N PRO A 184 1.83 -18.94 -1.24
CA PRO A 184 3.08 -19.44 -1.79
C PRO A 184 4.23 -18.43 -1.63
N GLY A 185 5.26 -18.81 -0.86
CA GLY A 185 6.37 -17.92 -0.47
C GLY A 185 6.13 -17.11 0.80
N GLY A 186 4.95 -17.22 1.44
CA GLY A 186 4.67 -16.63 2.74
C GLY A 186 5.41 -17.34 3.88
N ASP A 187 5.69 -16.61 4.97
CA ASP A 187 6.41 -17.13 6.13
C ASP A 187 6.02 -16.35 7.40
N ALA A 188 5.33 -17.03 8.32
CA ALA A 188 4.86 -16.41 9.56
C ALA A 188 5.99 -15.91 10.47
N ARG A 189 7.18 -16.54 10.43
CA ARG A 189 8.33 -16.08 11.22
C ARG A 189 8.93 -14.81 10.64
N GLN A 190 8.96 -14.69 9.31
CA GLN A 190 9.37 -13.46 8.65
C GLN A 190 8.35 -12.35 8.91
N LEU A 191 7.04 -12.63 8.81
CA LEU A 191 5.98 -11.68 9.12
C LEU A 191 6.12 -11.14 10.55
N TYR A 192 6.33 -12.00 11.54
CA TYR A 192 6.57 -11.58 12.91
C TYR A 192 7.77 -10.61 13.02
N ARG A 193 8.91 -10.94 12.37
CA ARG A 193 10.09 -10.05 12.36
C ARG A 193 9.81 -8.72 11.66
N SER A 194 9.05 -8.74 10.58
CA SER A 194 8.63 -7.55 9.86
C SER A 194 7.75 -6.65 10.73
N ILE A 195 6.81 -7.21 11.48
CA ILE A 195 6.00 -6.49 12.46
C ILE A 195 6.91 -5.86 13.53
N GLN A 196 7.85 -6.63 14.12
CA GLN A 196 8.78 -6.08 15.12
C GLN A 196 9.62 -4.94 14.53
N LYS A 197 10.03 -5.03 13.26
CA LYS A 197 10.76 -3.96 12.56
C LYS A 197 9.90 -2.69 12.45
N ILE A 198 8.62 -2.80 12.10
CA ILE A 198 7.69 -1.67 12.06
C ILE A 198 7.51 -1.07 13.46
N LEU A 199 7.27 -1.90 14.46
CA LEU A 199 7.04 -1.48 15.85
C LEU A 199 8.29 -0.91 16.54
N SER A 200 9.48 -1.05 15.94
CA SER A 200 10.72 -0.43 16.44
C SER A 200 10.89 1.03 16.01
N TYR A 201 10.01 1.56 15.16
CA TYR A 201 10.01 2.97 14.81
C TYR A 201 9.61 3.83 16.03
N PRO A 202 9.95 5.14 16.03
CA PRO A 202 9.60 6.04 17.12
C PRO A 202 8.11 6.03 17.46
N ASP A 203 7.75 6.25 18.73
CA ASP A 203 6.37 6.18 19.22
C ASP A 203 5.43 7.20 18.55
N GLU A 204 5.97 8.31 18.06
CA GLU A 204 5.25 9.32 17.29
C GLU A 204 4.96 8.91 15.85
N THR A 205 5.49 7.78 15.36
CA THR A 205 5.23 7.28 14.01
C THR A 205 3.78 6.84 13.88
N VAL A 206 3.09 7.35 12.87
CA VAL A 206 1.70 7.01 12.59
C VAL A 206 1.67 5.86 11.57
N ILE A 207 1.04 4.75 11.94
CA ILE A 207 0.92 3.56 11.09
C ILE A 207 -0.38 3.62 10.32
N PHE A 208 -0.30 3.53 8.98
CA PHE A 208 -1.43 3.45 8.04
C PHE A 208 -1.56 2.03 7.51
N VAL A 209 -2.71 1.41 7.78
CA VAL A 209 -3.01 0.02 7.41
C VAL A 209 -3.63 -0.08 6.02
N CYS A 210 -3.40 -1.19 5.31
CA CYS A 210 -3.97 -1.42 3.98
C CYS A 210 -5.44 -1.86 4.07
N HIS A 211 -5.82 -2.59 5.11
CA HIS A 211 -7.18 -3.06 5.32
C HIS A 211 -7.71 -2.70 6.68
N ASP A 212 -9.02 -2.41 6.74
CA ASP A 212 -9.77 -2.33 7.97
C ASP A 212 -11.00 -3.23 7.90
N TYR A 213 -11.00 -4.28 8.72
CA TYR A 213 -12.09 -5.24 8.87
C TYR A 213 -12.83 -4.97 10.19
N PRO A 214 -13.73 -3.96 10.25
CA PRO A 214 -14.32 -3.56 11.52
C PRO A 214 -15.15 -4.71 12.11
N PRO A 215 -14.83 -5.19 13.33
CA PRO A 215 -15.66 -6.16 14.01
C PRO A 215 -16.98 -5.51 14.41
N THR A 216 -18.00 -6.35 14.73
CA THR A 216 -19.33 -5.86 15.14
C THR A 216 -19.31 -4.95 16.37
N SER A 217 -18.26 -5.04 17.18
CA SER A 217 -18.04 -4.19 18.37
C SER A 217 -17.52 -2.80 18.05
N ARG A 218 -17.06 -2.55 16.82
CA ARG A 218 -16.52 -1.26 16.37
C ARG A 218 -17.34 -0.73 15.20
N SER A 219 -18.03 0.40 15.42
CA SER A 219 -18.96 1.00 14.45
C SER A 219 -18.28 2.01 13.49
N CYS A 220 -16.99 2.27 13.63
CA CYS A 220 -16.27 3.22 12.78
C CYS A 220 -15.04 2.59 12.13
N LEU A 221 -14.73 3.05 10.93
CA LEU A 221 -13.48 2.74 10.24
C LEU A 221 -12.32 3.47 10.93
N LEU A 222 -11.17 2.81 10.98
CA LEU A 222 -9.92 3.37 11.49
C LEU A 222 -8.84 3.23 10.41
N TYR A 223 -8.28 4.34 9.96
CA TYR A 223 -7.23 4.35 8.95
C TYR A 223 -5.83 4.18 9.54
N THR A 224 -5.71 4.43 10.84
CA THR A 224 -4.42 4.36 11.54
C THR A 224 -4.51 3.37 12.69
N SER A 225 -3.51 2.49 12.79
CA SER A 225 -3.36 1.61 13.93
C SER A 225 -2.78 2.41 15.11
N PRO A 226 -3.40 2.39 16.30
CA PRO A 226 -2.74 2.89 17.50
C PRO A 226 -1.49 2.06 17.76
N SER A 227 -0.44 2.70 18.28
CA SER A 227 0.75 1.95 18.69
C SER A 227 0.35 0.89 19.73
N PRO A 228 0.83 -0.36 19.61
CA PRO A 228 0.59 -1.40 20.62
C PRO A 228 1.13 -1.03 22.03
N ARG A 229 1.90 0.09 22.10
CA ARG A 229 2.39 0.64 23.36
C ARG A 229 1.38 1.54 24.06
N ASP A 230 0.25 1.85 23.40
CA ASP A 230 -0.83 2.68 23.94
C ASP A 230 -1.95 1.82 24.58
N SER A 231 -1.77 0.49 24.66
CA SER A 231 -2.70 -0.48 25.26
C SER A 231 -2.22 -1.02 26.59
#